data_1a46706b22f3ed8f614dcdad85a25765
#
_entry.id   1a46706b22f3ed8f614dcdad85a25765
#
_cell.length_a   1.000
_cell.length_b   1.000
_cell.length_c   1.000
_cell.angle_alpha   90.00
_cell.angle_beta   90.00
_cell.angle_gamma   90.00
#
_symmetry.space_group_name_H-M   'P 1'
#
loop_
_entity.id
_entity.type
_entity.pdbx_description
1 polymer ?
#
loop_
_entity_poly.entity_id
_entity_poly.type
_entity_poly.pdbx_seq_one_letter_code
_entity_poly.pdbx_strand_id
1 'polypeptide(L)'
;MPDLLWDDVKSLFDPDANGTLPDVVVEGTTEDWQVLLDLVQSQGWQYAYSLSGEPELPSAADMVAAASADATPELRVWPVPDVLVIFRVYQAESIDFDVDLRELQGQERLDVLVYVLRSIGKRLGKSVLMTPEGSPDHPALGFDVEADRAVLMVDPIDPGVFSDE
;
A
#
# COMPACT_ATOMS: atom_id res chain seq x y z
N MET A 1 2.09 16.76 -13.88
CA MET A 1 2.59 15.50 -14.49
C MET A 1 2.49 14.37 -13.49
N PRO A 2 1.87 13.24 -13.85
CA PRO A 2 1.90 12.09 -12.97
C PRO A 2 3.30 11.53 -12.86
N ASP A 3 3.61 10.95 -11.70
CA ASP A 3 4.91 10.32 -11.46
C ASP A 3 5.11 9.06 -12.32
N LEU A 4 4.01 8.33 -12.55
CA LEU A 4 4.02 7.10 -13.33
C LEU A 4 2.96 7.18 -14.43
N LEU A 5 3.31 6.71 -15.62
CA LEU A 5 2.39 6.65 -16.75
C LEU A 5 1.85 5.22 -16.87
N TRP A 6 0.55 5.12 -17.10
CA TRP A 6 -0.10 3.82 -17.22
C TRP A 6 0.54 2.93 -18.30
N ASP A 7 0.89 3.52 -19.44
CA ASP A 7 1.51 2.74 -20.51
C ASP A 7 2.86 2.14 -20.12
N ASP A 8 3.54 2.73 -19.15
CA ASP A 8 4.83 2.24 -18.68
C ASP A 8 4.71 1.15 -17.62
N VAL A 9 3.57 1.07 -16.92
CA VAL A 9 3.41 0.17 -15.78
C VAL A 9 2.31 -0.85 -15.96
N LYS A 10 1.49 -0.76 -17.00
CA LYS A 10 0.28 -1.57 -17.11
C LYS A 10 0.54 -3.08 -17.04
N SER A 11 1.71 -3.54 -17.47
CA SER A 11 2.04 -4.96 -17.39
C SER A 11 2.19 -5.42 -15.92
N LEU A 12 2.60 -4.54 -15.03
CA LEU A 12 2.71 -4.85 -13.60
C LEU A 12 1.34 -4.94 -12.93
N PHE A 13 0.32 -4.36 -13.55
CA PHE A 13 -1.05 -4.34 -13.02
C PHE A 13 -1.96 -5.38 -13.67
N ASP A 14 -1.39 -6.32 -14.42
CA ASP A 14 -2.14 -7.41 -15.01
C ASP A 14 -2.33 -8.51 -13.96
N PRO A 15 -3.58 -8.72 -13.47
CA PRO A 15 -3.82 -9.73 -12.42
C PRO A 15 -3.49 -11.15 -12.87
N ASP A 16 -3.60 -11.44 -14.16
CA ASP A 16 -3.30 -12.77 -14.67
C ASP A 16 -1.82 -13.07 -14.61
N ALA A 17 -0.97 -12.04 -14.72
CA ALA A 17 0.48 -12.21 -14.71
C ALA A 17 1.08 -12.05 -13.31
N ASN A 18 0.48 -11.22 -12.45
CA ASN A 18 1.11 -10.77 -11.22
C ASN A 18 0.32 -11.11 -9.94
N GLY A 19 -0.80 -11.83 -10.07
CA GLY A 19 -1.72 -12.01 -8.95
C GLY A 19 -2.58 -10.78 -8.73
N THR A 20 -3.57 -10.87 -7.85
CA THR A 20 -4.54 -9.78 -7.67
C THR A 20 -4.21 -8.86 -6.49
N LEU A 21 -3.48 -9.36 -5.50
CA LEU A 21 -3.27 -8.64 -4.24
C LEU A 21 -1.77 -8.44 -3.96
N PRO A 22 -1.14 -7.45 -4.59
CA PRO A 22 0.24 -7.12 -4.24
C PRO A 22 0.33 -6.59 -2.82
N ASP A 23 1.45 -6.84 -2.18
CA ASP A 23 1.71 -6.34 -0.83
C ASP A 23 2.40 -5.00 -0.90
N VAL A 24 1.96 -4.07 -0.06
CA VAL A 24 2.63 -2.78 0.11
C VAL A 24 3.16 -2.74 1.53
N VAL A 25 4.43 -2.38 1.69
CA VAL A 25 5.11 -2.46 2.99
C VAL A 25 5.88 -1.18 3.26
N VAL A 26 5.79 -0.71 4.51
CA VAL A 26 6.61 0.38 5.03
C VAL A 26 7.19 -0.10 6.35
N GLU A 27 8.48 0.08 6.56
CA GLU A 27 9.07 -0.14 7.88
C GLU A 27 8.45 0.86 8.86
N GLY A 28 8.14 0.42 10.08
CA GLY A 28 7.43 1.28 11.00
C GLY A 28 7.65 0.97 12.46
N THR A 29 6.90 1.71 13.25
CA THR A 29 6.84 1.59 14.71
C THR A 29 5.37 1.75 15.10
N THR A 30 5.07 1.53 16.37
CA THR A 30 3.72 1.82 16.87
C THR A 30 3.36 3.29 16.65
N GLU A 31 4.34 4.20 16.79
CA GLU A 31 4.12 5.62 16.54
C GLU A 31 3.78 5.89 15.08
N ASP A 32 4.44 5.19 14.15
CA ASP A 32 4.13 5.32 12.72
C ASP A 32 2.72 4.83 12.42
N TRP A 33 2.27 3.76 13.08
CA TRP A 33 0.88 3.32 12.96
C TRP A 33 -0.09 4.42 13.41
N GLN A 34 0.24 5.13 14.48
CA GLN A 34 -0.61 6.23 14.96
C GLN A 34 -0.62 7.37 13.93
N VAL A 35 0.53 7.69 13.35
CA VAL A 35 0.61 8.71 12.30
C VAL A 35 -0.28 8.32 11.12
N LEU A 36 -0.28 7.03 10.75
CA LEU A 36 -1.14 6.52 9.67
C LEU A 36 -2.62 6.70 10.02
N LEU A 37 -3.03 6.34 11.24
CA LEU A 37 -4.42 6.51 11.66
C LEU A 37 -4.83 7.98 11.61
N ASP A 38 -3.96 8.87 12.07
CA ASP A 38 -4.21 10.31 12.03
C ASP A 38 -4.31 10.81 10.58
N LEU A 39 -3.51 10.26 9.69
CA LEU A 39 -3.57 10.61 8.26
C LEU A 39 -4.92 10.23 7.66
N VAL A 40 -5.39 9.03 7.93
CA VAL A 40 -6.69 8.56 7.41
C VAL A 40 -7.79 9.52 7.83
N GLN A 41 -7.79 9.94 9.10
CA GLN A 41 -8.80 10.86 9.62
C GLN A 41 -8.63 12.26 9.03
N SER A 42 -7.41 12.76 8.93
CA SER A 42 -7.16 14.12 8.43
C SER A 42 -7.46 14.27 6.95
N GLN A 43 -7.29 13.19 6.16
CA GLN A 43 -7.62 13.22 4.74
C GLN A 43 -9.12 13.03 4.49
N GLY A 44 -9.87 12.65 5.51
CA GLY A 44 -11.29 12.39 5.36
C GLY A 44 -11.60 11.11 4.58
N TRP A 45 -10.65 10.18 4.52
CA TRP A 45 -10.88 8.90 3.86
C TRP A 45 -11.90 8.08 4.63
N GLN A 46 -12.80 7.41 3.90
CA GLN A 46 -13.74 6.50 4.52
C GLN A 46 -12.98 5.28 5.06
N TYR A 47 -13.37 4.77 6.23
CA TYR A 47 -12.69 3.62 6.82
C TYR A 47 -13.66 2.75 7.63
N ALA A 48 -13.25 1.50 7.85
CA ALA A 48 -13.94 0.56 8.73
C ALA A 48 -12.92 -0.31 9.44
N TYR A 49 -13.02 -0.41 10.76
CA TYR A 49 -12.14 -1.24 11.55
C TYR A 49 -12.85 -2.55 11.92
N SER A 50 -12.25 -3.69 11.58
CA SER A 50 -12.96 -4.97 11.63
C SER A 50 -12.97 -5.65 12.99
N LEU A 51 -12.04 -5.35 13.88
CA LEU A 51 -11.93 -6.10 15.13
C LEU A 51 -12.91 -5.65 16.20
N SER A 52 -13.19 -4.36 16.28
CA SER A 52 -14.04 -3.80 17.34
C SER A 52 -15.51 -3.71 16.94
N GLY A 53 -15.81 -3.65 15.66
CA GLY A 53 -17.18 -3.40 15.20
C GLY A 53 -17.67 -2.01 15.51
N GLU A 54 -16.81 -1.14 16.00
CA GLU A 54 -17.17 0.22 16.37
C GLU A 54 -16.78 1.20 15.26
N PRO A 55 -17.49 2.34 15.14
CA PRO A 55 -17.19 3.33 14.11
C PRO A 55 -15.92 4.13 14.39
N GLU A 56 -15.39 4.07 15.59
CA GLU A 56 -14.22 4.85 15.96
C GLU A 56 -12.94 4.02 15.83
N LEU A 57 -11.87 4.67 15.37
CA LEU A 57 -10.58 4.03 15.30
C LEU A 57 -9.98 3.90 16.71
N PRO A 58 -9.40 2.73 17.04
CA PRO A 58 -8.64 2.60 18.27
C PRO A 58 -7.33 3.36 18.15
N SER A 59 -6.59 3.49 19.26
CA SER A 59 -5.22 3.97 19.18
C SER A 59 -4.34 2.90 18.52
N ALA A 60 -3.20 3.32 17.97
CA ALA A 60 -2.26 2.37 17.38
C ALA A 60 -1.75 1.39 18.43
N ALA A 61 -1.55 1.85 19.67
CA ALA A 61 -1.11 0.96 20.75
C ALA A 61 -2.12 -0.15 20.99
N ASP A 62 -3.42 0.17 20.97
CA ASP A 62 -4.48 -0.82 21.15
C ASP A 62 -4.56 -1.78 19.97
N MET A 63 -4.40 -1.27 18.74
CA MET A 63 -4.39 -2.12 17.54
C MET A 63 -3.26 -3.12 17.57
N VAL A 64 -2.06 -2.65 17.89
CA VAL A 64 -0.87 -3.51 17.94
C VAL A 64 -1.01 -4.53 19.06
N ALA A 65 -1.56 -4.12 20.21
CA ALA A 65 -1.77 -5.03 21.34
C ALA A 65 -2.80 -6.11 21.00
N ALA A 66 -3.76 -5.83 20.12
CA ALA A 66 -4.77 -6.80 19.71
C ALA A 66 -4.25 -7.81 18.68
N ALA A 67 -3.13 -7.51 18.02
CA ALA A 67 -2.55 -8.42 17.03
C ALA A 67 -1.98 -9.65 17.73
N SER A 68 -2.31 -10.85 17.22
CA SER A 68 -1.86 -12.10 17.83
C SER A 68 -1.87 -13.18 16.75
N ALA A 69 -1.44 -14.41 17.13
CA ALA A 69 -1.50 -15.54 16.22
C ALA A 69 -2.93 -15.88 15.80
N ASP A 70 -3.91 -15.53 16.64
CA ASP A 70 -5.31 -15.87 16.42
C ASP A 70 -6.14 -14.69 15.88
N ALA A 71 -5.57 -13.48 15.85
CA ALA A 71 -6.31 -12.29 15.44
C ALA A 71 -5.40 -11.31 14.73
N THR A 72 -5.82 -10.91 13.53
CA THR A 72 -5.13 -9.88 12.76
C THR A 72 -6.10 -8.71 12.59
N PRO A 73 -5.88 -7.61 13.32
CA PRO A 73 -6.72 -6.42 13.10
C PRO A 73 -6.61 -5.94 11.66
N GLU A 74 -7.74 -5.55 11.08
CA GLU A 74 -7.79 -5.04 9.72
C GLU A 74 -8.44 -3.67 9.72
N LEU A 75 -7.79 -2.73 9.06
CA LEU A 75 -8.34 -1.42 8.81
C LEU A 75 -8.59 -1.29 7.31
N ARG A 76 -9.84 -1.19 6.91
CA ARG A 76 -10.22 -0.98 5.53
C ARG A 76 -10.40 0.50 5.29
N VAL A 77 -9.77 0.99 4.23
CA VAL A 77 -9.75 2.41 3.90
C VAL A 77 -10.12 2.59 2.44
N TRP A 78 -10.99 3.55 2.15
CA TRP A 78 -11.37 3.91 0.79
C TRP A 78 -10.91 5.34 0.50
N PRO A 79 -9.71 5.50 -0.09
CA PRO A 79 -9.25 6.85 -0.49
C PRO A 79 -10.18 7.49 -1.50
N VAL A 80 -10.77 6.66 -2.36
CA VAL A 80 -11.89 7.01 -3.24
C VAL A 80 -12.88 5.86 -3.17
N PRO A 81 -14.17 6.06 -3.52
CA PRO A 81 -15.20 5.05 -3.27
C PRO A 81 -14.96 3.67 -3.87
N ASP A 82 -14.27 3.59 -5.00
CA ASP A 82 -14.11 2.34 -5.73
C ASP A 82 -12.75 1.67 -5.52
N VAL A 83 -11.91 2.21 -4.64
CA VAL A 83 -10.58 1.66 -4.38
C VAL A 83 -10.46 1.36 -2.89
N LEU A 84 -10.27 0.09 -2.57
CA LEU A 84 -10.11 -0.38 -1.20
C LEU A 84 -8.64 -0.67 -0.90
N VAL A 85 -8.17 -0.15 0.22
CA VAL A 85 -6.84 -0.43 0.77
C VAL A 85 -7.06 -1.11 2.12
N ILE A 86 -6.46 -2.28 2.33
CA ILE A 86 -6.63 -3.03 3.57
C ILE A 86 -5.32 -3.07 4.33
N PHE A 87 -5.27 -2.35 5.46
CA PHE A 87 -4.11 -2.40 6.36
C PHE A 87 -4.28 -3.55 7.31
N ARG A 88 -3.26 -4.40 7.43
CA ARG A 88 -3.28 -5.56 8.31
C ARG A 88 -2.20 -5.40 9.36
N VAL A 89 -2.59 -5.54 10.62
CA VAL A 89 -1.67 -5.34 11.74
C VAL A 89 -1.14 -6.69 12.16
N TYR A 90 0.04 -7.04 11.66
CA TYR A 90 0.74 -8.26 12.07
C TYR A 90 1.68 -7.99 13.23
N GLN A 91 2.36 -6.85 13.18
CA GLN A 91 3.33 -6.45 14.19
C GLN A 91 3.55 -4.95 14.11
N ALA A 92 4.21 -4.38 15.12
CA ALA A 92 4.44 -2.94 15.16
C ALA A 92 5.52 -2.49 14.17
N GLU A 93 6.47 -3.38 13.86
CA GLU A 93 7.69 -3.03 13.11
C GLU A 93 7.46 -2.83 11.62
N SER A 94 6.29 -3.20 11.10
CA SER A 94 5.97 -2.93 9.70
C SER A 94 4.51 -2.58 9.52
N ILE A 95 4.27 -1.69 8.56
CA ILE A 95 2.93 -1.35 8.14
C ILE A 95 2.71 -2.07 6.82
N ASP A 96 1.80 -3.04 6.82
CA ASP A 96 1.49 -3.85 5.66
C ASP A 96 0.09 -3.56 5.19
N PHE A 97 -0.08 -3.38 3.88
CA PHE A 97 -1.43 -3.25 3.34
C PHE A 97 -1.50 -3.85 1.93
N ASP A 98 -2.72 -4.23 1.56
CA ASP A 98 -3.04 -4.82 0.28
C ASP A 98 -3.84 -3.85 -0.55
N VAL A 99 -3.61 -3.87 -1.85
CA VAL A 99 -4.48 -3.22 -2.84
C VAL A 99 -4.93 -4.31 -3.82
N ASP A 100 -6.00 -4.05 -4.57
CA ASP A 100 -6.51 -5.01 -5.54
C ASP A 100 -6.22 -4.48 -6.95
N LEU A 101 -5.38 -5.19 -7.69
CA LEU A 101 -5.01 -4.78 -9.05
C LEU A 101 -6.22 -4.62 -9.96
N ARG A 102 -7.28 -5.40 -9.72
CA ARG A 102 -8.50 -5.31 -10.53
C ARG A 102 -9.19 -3.97 -10.40
N GLU A 103 -8.96 -3.26 -9.30
CA GLU A 103 -9.50 -1.92 -9.05
C GLU A 103 -8.58 -0.81 -9.56
N LEU A 104 -7.35 -1.17 -9.96
CA LEU A 104 -6.30 -0.20 -10.28
C LEU A 104 -5.97 -0.24 -11.78
N GLN A 105 -6.97 -0.23 -12.63
CA GLN A 105 -6.78 -0.28 -14.09
C GLN A 105 -6.97 1.09 -14.70
N GLY A 106 -5.97 1.53 -15.46
CA GLY A 106 -5.98 2.82 -16.16
C GLY A 106 -5.23 3.91 -15.41
N GLN A 107 -4.97 5.01 -16.12
CA GLN A 107 -4.18 6.12 -15.58
C GLN A 107 -4.82 6.76 -14.36
N GLU A 108 -6.14 6.94 -14.38
CA GLU A 108 -6.84 7.57 -13.26
C GLU A 108 -6.67 6.77 -11.97
N ARG A 109 -6.79 5.45 -12.05
CA ARG A 109 -6.64 4.58 -10.89
C ARG A 109 -5.19 4.46 -10.46
N LEU A 110 -4.26 4.45 -11.42
CA LEU A 110 -2.83 4.52 -11.10
C LEU A 110 -2.52 5.79 -10.31
N ASP A 111 -3.10 6.92 -10.70
CA ASP A 111 -2.89 8.18 -9.99
C ASP A 111 -3.43 8.12 -8.56
N VAL A 112 -4.52 7.37 -8.33
CA VAL A 112 -5.04 7.15 -6.98
C VAL A 112 -4.03 6.37 -6.14
N LEU A 113 -3.47 5.29 -6.70
CA LEU A 113 -2.45 4.51 -5.99
C LEU A 113 -1.25 5.37 -5.64
N VAL A 114 -0.74 6.13 -6.60
CA VAL A 114 0.41 7.01 -6.38
C VAL A 114 0.10 8.02 -5.27
N TYR A 115 -1.11 8.59 -5.29
CA TYR A 115 -1.55 9.51 -4.25
C TYR A 115 -1.51 8.86 -2.85
N VAL A 116 -1.97 7.61 -2.74
CA VAL A 116 -1.97 6.89 -1.46
C VAL A 116 -0.54 6.63 -1.00
N LEU A 117 0.31 6.09 -1.88
CA LEU A 117 1.70 5.80 -1.54
C LEU A 117 2.45 7.06 -1.12
N ARG A 118 2.24 8.14 -1.85
CA ARG A 118 2.88 9.42 -1.58
C ARG A 118 2.39 10.01 -0.25
N SER A 119 1.08 9.96 0.00
CA SER A 119 0.50 10.50 1.24
C SER A 119 1.08 9.80 2.46
N ILE A 120 1.16 8.48 2.40
CA ILE A 120 1.72 7.69 3.50
C ILE A 120 3.21 7.94 3.64
N GLY A 121 3.95 7.85 2.54
CA GLY A 121 5.41 7.99 2.57
C GLY A 121 5.86 9.36 3.06
N LYS A 122 5.20 10.41 2.59
CA LYS A 122 5.54 11.77 3.03
C LYS A 122 5.21 11.99 4.50
N ARG A 123 4.06 11.49 4.96
CA ARG A 123 3.66 11.67 6.35
C ARG A 123 4.59 10.92 7.30
N LEU A 124 5.03 9.71 6.91
CA LEU A 124 5.93 8.91 7.73
C LEU A 124 7.40 9.28 7.53
N GLY A 125 7.73 9.97 6.45
CA GLY A 125 9.13 10.26 6.09
C GLY A 125 9.89 9.01 5.66
N LYS A 126 9.22 8.07 5.02
CA LYS A 126 9.77 6.77 4.64
C LYS A 126 9.32 6.37 3.25
N SER A 127 10.12 5.54 2.59
CA SER A 127 9.73 4.96 1.31
C SER A 127 8.68 3.87 1.50
N VAL A 128 7.80 3.73 0.51
CA VAL A 128 6.69 2.77 0.53
C VAL A 128 6.83 1.87 -0.69
N LEU A 129 7.00 0.57 -0.49
CA LEU A 129 7.31 -0.38 -1.56
C LEU A 129 6.14 -1.30 -1.85
N MET A 130 5.80 -1.45 -3.14
CA MET A 130 4.77 -2.38 -3.59
C MET A 130 5.42 -3.57 -4.29
N THR A 131 5.08 -4.77 -3.83
CA THR A 131 5.66 -6.03 -4.30
C THR A 131 4.55 -6.90 -4.88
N PRO A 132 4.69 -7.40 -6.12
CA PRO A 132 3.69 -8.29 -6.71
C PRO A 132 3.48 -9.54 -5.87
N GLU A 133 2.27 -10.04 -5.86
CA GLU A 133 1.89 -11.24 -5.10
C GLU A 133 2.75 -12.45 -5.48
N GLY A 134 3.04 -12.59 -6.77
CA GLY A 134 3.83 -13.70 -7.28
C GLY A 134 5.34 -13.56 -7.14
N SER A 135 5.84 -12.42 -6.63
CA SER A 135 7.28 -12.14 -6.54
C SER A 135 7.58 -11.38 -5.26
N PRO A 136 7.44 -12.03 -4.10
CA PRO A 136 7.47 -11.32 -2.80
C PRO A 136 8.80 -10.66 -2.45
N ASP A 137 9.89 -11.04 -3.11
CA ASP A 137 11.20 -10.46 -2.80
C ASP A 137 11.62 -9.36 -3.79
N HIS A 138 10.73 -9.01 -4.73
CA HIS A 138 11.08 -8.08 -5.80
C HIS A 138 10.07 -6.95 -5.91
N PRO A 139 10.28 -5.82 -5.20
CA PRO A 139 9.41 -4.66 -5.33
C PRO A 139 9.35 -4.18 -6.78
N ALA A 140 8.14 -3.88 -7.25
CA ALA A 140 7.92 -3.44 -8.62
C ALA A 140 7.93 -1.92 -8.76
N LEU A 141 7.34 -1.24 -7.79
CA LEU A 141 7.29 0.20 -7.76
C LEU A 141 7.08 0.66 -6.33
N GLY A 142 7.17 1.95 -6.11
CA GLY A 142 6.93 2.49 -4.79
C GLY A 142 7.14 4.00 -4.76
N PHE A 143 6.88 4.58 -3.59
CA PHE A 143 7.20 5.97 -3.33
C PHE A 143 8.61 6.04 -2.75
N ASP A 144 9.50 6.79 -3.42
CA ASP A 144 10.86 7.02 -2.96
C ASP A 144 10.87 8.33 -2.18
N VAL A 145 11.10 8.24 -0.87
CA VAL A 145 11.01 9.41 0.00
C VAL A 145 12.12 10.43 -0.31
N GLU A 146 13.30 9.96 -0.72
CA GLU A 146 14.40 10.87 -1.06
C GLU A 146 14.14 11.61 -2.36
N ALA A 147 13.59 10.92 -3.36
CA ALA A 147 13.24 11.53 -4.64
C ALA A 147 11.92 12.29 -4.57
N ASP A 148 11.13 12.08 -3.53
CA ASP A 148 9.81 12.69 -3.34
C ASP A 148 8.88 12.41 -4.52
N ARG A 149 8.88 11.16 -4.99
CA ARG A 149 8.00 10.73 -6.09
C ARG A 149 7.89 9.22 -6.14
N ALA A 150 6.86 8.73 -6.83
CA ALA A 150 6.73 7.32 -7.13
C ALA A 150 7.65 6.95 -8.29
N VAL A 151 8.29 5.79 -8.19
CA VAL A 151 9.27 5.33 -9.18
C VAL A 151 9.04 3.86 -9.48
N LEU A 152 9.45 3.45 -10.69
CA LEU A 152 9.55 2.05 -11.06
C LEU A 152 10.84 1.46 -10.51
N MET A 153 10.76 0.24 -10.01
CA MET A 153 11.91 -0.49 -9.47
C MET A 153 12.30 -1.68 -10.34
N VAL A 154 11.45 -2.02 -11.32
CA VAL A 154 11.73 -3.05 -12.33
C VAL A 154 11.37 -2.48 -13.69
N ASP A 155 11.96 -3.03 -14.74
CA ASP A 155 11.62 -2.65 -16.10
C ASP A 155 10.60 -3.65 -16.65
N PRO A 156 9.32 -3.28 -16.77
CA PRO A 156 8.29 -4.19 -17.28
C PRO A 156 8.38 -4.40 -18.79
N ILE A 157 9.21 -3.61 -19.49
CA ILE A 157 9.31 -3.65 -20.94
C ILE A 157 10.33 -4.69 -21.40
N ASP A 158 11.33 -4.99 -20.59
CA ASP A 158 12.39 -5.91 -20.95
C ASP A 158 12.46 -7.11 -20.00
N PRO A 159 11.62 -8.13 -20.23
CA PRO A 159 11.65 -9.31 -19.38
C PRO A 159 12.95 -10.11 -19.49
N GLY A 160 13.71 -9.90 -20.56
CA GLY A 160 14.98 -10.60 -20.75
C GLY A 160 16.01 -10.25 -19.69
N VAL A 161 15.90 -9.06 -19.09
CA VAL A 161 16.80 -8.64 -18.03
C VAL A 161 16.70 -9.57 -16.83
N PHE A 162 15.52 -10.11 -16.57
CA PHE A 162 15.28 -10.96 -15.41
C PHE A 162 15.60 -12.42 -15.69
N SER A 163 15.58 -12.83 -16.94
CA SER A 163 15.80 -14.24 -17.30
C SER A 163 17.28 -14.60 -17.33
N ASP A 164 18.15 -13.63 -17.40
CA ASP A 164 19.61 -13.85 -17.47
C ASP A 164 20.24 -14.04 -16.08
N GLU A 165 19.48 -13.95 -15.08
CA GLU A 165 19.94 -14.10 -13.69
C GLU A 165 20.17 -15.57 -13.24
#